data_126df4b4e9a23bc8677bc793b9f22c9b
#
_entry.id   126df4b4e9a23bc8677bc793b9f22c9b
#
_cell.length_a   1.000
_cell.length_b   1.000
_cell.length_c   1.000
_cell.angle_alpha   90.00
_cell.angle_beta   90.00
_cell.angle_gamma   90.00
#
_symmetry.space_group_name_H-M   'P 1'
#
loop_
_entity.id
_entity.type
_entity.pdbx_description
1 polymer ?
#
loop_
_entity_poly.entity_id
_entity_poly.type
_entity_poly.pdbx_seq_one_letter_code
_entity_poly.pdbx_strand_id
1 'polypeptide(L)'
;TDTPWLAALVRPFAALMGISQGDLTDTPMADAGSVTGAAQPVSVSVRNPAGRTSFQYSFSTLDASFEQFGAALGQALETAQETERTSALRVQEALGKTSVAFCYPSEISSKLAASWLHVDTDLDTQSRWFILAGDGVYVTLYLVGEELFSCQTQMRAESLEQLLQSCTPDGSFFAFEDAQSRFDTLAPLSLLPGQTPAIHEASAANPCDARFSDALASSLGFNPYGDARYTDDAGNTTYTETGYALSISAASELTLRADGQVTRFRAASGEEADLVECARSLLSTMTAGASGDARLYLTGLQKDGSETV
;
A
#
# COMPACT_ATOMS: atom_id res chain seq x y z
N THR A 1 27.42 -14.42 2.84
CA THR A 1 27.05 -15.35 3.92
C THR A 1 25.68 -15.87 3.61
N ASP A 2 25.65 -17.02 2.92
CA ASP A 2 24.44 -17.73 2.57
C ASP A 2 23.68 -18.10 3.84
N THR A 3 22.50 -17.58 4.00
CA THR A 3 21.60 -17.93 5.08
C THR A 3 20.72 -19.10 4.58
N PRO A 4 21.01 -20.37 4.97
CA PRO A 4 20.36 -21.56 4.41
C PRO A 4 18.84 -21.61 4.61
N TRP A 5 18.33 -20.83 5.54
CA TRP A 5 16.91 -20.79 5.86
C TRP A 5 16.07 -19.95 4.87
N LEU A 6 16.65 -18.90 4.25
CA LEU A 6 15.98 -18.14 3.19
C LEU A 6 15.62 -19.08 2.03
N ALA A 7 16.52 -19.99 1.69
CA ALA A 7 16.27 -21.03 0.70
C ALA A 7 15.18 -22.02 1.14
N ALA A 8 15.05 -22.32 2.44
CA ALA A 8 14.03 -23.21 2.97
C ALA A 8 12.64 -22.57 3.03
N LEU A 9 12.55 -21.25 3.22
CA LEU A 9 11.31 -20.45 3.24
C LEU A 9 10.76 -20.23 1.83
N VAL A 10 11.64 -19.96 0.88
CA VAL A 10 11.26 -19.57 -0.48
C VAL A 10 11.07 -20.77 -1.40
N ARG A 11 11.72 -21.93 -1.11
CA ARG A 11 11.62 -23.14 -1.93
C ARG A 11 10.20 -23.67 -2.15
N PRO A 12 9.35 -23.85 -1.14
CA PRO A 12 7.97 -24.28 -1.38
C PRO A 12 7.13 -23.23 -2.09
N PHE A 13 7.43 -21.94 -1.87
CA PHE A 13 6.75 -20.82 -2.51
C PHE A 13 7.16 -20.66 -3.99
N ALA A 14 8.45 -20.80 -4.28
CA ALA A 14 8.97 -20.74 -5.64
C ALA A 14 8.43 -21.90 -6.51
N ALA A 15 8.28 -23.09 -5.93
CA ALA A 15 7.68 -24.24 -6.62
C ALA A 15 6.19 -24.00 -6.95
N LEU A 16 5.47 -23.29 -6.10
CA LEU A 16 4.06 -22.93 -6.30
C LEU A 16 3.89 -21.81 -7.36
N MET A 17 4.88 -20.90 -7.45
CA MET A 17 4.86 -19.75 -8.36
C MET A 17 5.63 -19.98 -9.66
N GLY A 18 6.24 -21.16 -9.86
CA GLY A 18 7.00 -21.49 -11.08
C GLY A 18 8.36 -20.79 -11.21
N ILE A 19 8.90 -20.28 -10.10
CA ILE A 19 10.22 -19.61 -10.06
C ILE A 19 11.33 -20.63 -9.94
N SER A 20 12.35 -20.54 -10.77
CA SER A 20 13.47 -21.50 -10.77
C SER A 20 14.44 -21.27 -9.61
N GLN A 21 15.06 -22.34 -9.11
CA GLN A 21 15.94 -22.34 -7.93
C GLN A 21 17.20 -21.43 -8.03
N GLY A 22 17.51 -20.93 -9.23
CA GLY A 22 18.69 -20.07 -9.45
C GLY A 22 18.50 -18.62 -9.02
N ASP A 23 17.23 -18.17 -8.94
CA ASP A 23 16.90 -16.76 -8.71
C ASP A 23 16.77 -16.37 -7.22
N LEU A 24 16.98 -17.33 -6.32
CA LEU A 24 16.65 -17.16 -4.90
C LEU A 24 17.84 -16.88 -3.97
N THR A 25 19.05 -16.82 -4.50
CA THR A 25 20.28 -16.79 -3.68
C THR A 25 20.78 -15.40 -3.30
N ASP A 26 20.29 -14.34 -3.94
CA ASP A 26 20.85 -12.98 -3.79
C ASP A 26 19.83 -11.86 -3.50
N THR A 27 18.56 -12.18 -3.27
CA THR A 27 17.53 -11.16 -3.13
C THR A 27 17.26 -10.83 -1.66
N PRO A 28 17.41 -9.58 -1.23
CA PRO A 28 16.88 -9.11 0.07
C PRO A 28 15.39 -9.39 0.15
N MET A 29 14.87 -9.60 1.36
CA MET A 29 13.43 -9.91 1.61
C MET A 29 12.44 -8.89 0.99
N ALA A 30 12.92 -7.74 0.54
CA ALA A 30 12.15 -6.68 -0.11
C ALA A 30 11.63 -7.03 -1.51
N ASP A 31 12.18 -8.08 -2.16
CA ASP A 31 11.84 -8.40 -3.57
C ASP A 31 10.83 -9.56 -3.74
N ALA A 32 10.30 -10.09 -2.66
CA ALA A 32 9.33 -11.17 -2.70
C ALA A 32 7.90 -10.67 -2.91
N GLY A 33 7.62 -10.18 -4.08
CA GLY A 33 6.28 -9.74 -4.49
C GLY A 33 6.27 -8.29 -4.94
N SER A 34 5.73 -8.05 -6.10
CA SER A 34 5.78 -6.75 -6.74
C SER A 34 5.44 -5.62 -5.76
N VAL A 35 6.36 -4.69 -5.61
CA VAL A 35 6.21 -3.42 -4.89
C VAL A 35 4.90 -2.71 -5.27
N THR A 36 4.41 -2.97 -6.46
CA THR A 36 3.15 -2.47 -7.01
C THR A 36 1.93 -2.64 -6.09
N GLY A 37 1.79 -3.76 -5.39
CA GLY A 37 0.59 -3.98 -4.56
C GLY A 37 0.48 -3.09 -3.32
N ALA A 38 1.60 -2.80 -2.64
CA ALA A 38 1.61 -1.95 -1.43
C ALA A 38 1.59 -0.45 -1.77
N ALA A 39 2.19 -0.09 -2.90
CA ALA A 39 2.26 1.28 -3.40
C ALA A 39 0.95 1.79 -3.99
N GLN A 40 -0.04 0.88 -4.16
CA GLN A 40 -1.27 1.25 -4.85
C GLN A 40 -2.23 2.02 -3.94
N PRO A 41 -2.83 3.10 -4.46
CA PRO A 41 -3.91 3.79 -3.79
C PRO A 41 -5.16 2.90 -3.69
N VAL A 42 -6.09 3.23 -2.83
CA VAL A 42 -7.41 2.58 -2.77
C VAL A 42 -8.38 3.12 -3.81
N SER A 43 -8.11 4.30 -4.34
CA SER A 43 -8.83 4.87 -5.46
C SER A 43 -7.98 5.84 -6.26
N VAL A 44 -8.25 5.90 -7.57
CA VAL A 44 -7.73 6.91 -8.48
C VAL A 44 -8.91 7.62 -9.13
N SER A 45 -8.90 8.95 -9.12
CA SER A 45 -9.89 9.77 -9.82
C SER A 45 -9.21 10.61 -10.87
N VAL A 46 -9.74 10.57 -12.08
CA VAL A 46 -9.24 11.34 -13.22
C VAL A 46 -10.31 12.33 -13.66
N ARG A 47 -9.94 13.59 -13.84
CA ARG A 47 -10.79 14.62 -14.44
C ARG A 47 -10.15 15.11 -15.73
N ASN A 48 -10.90 15.06 -16.82
CA ASN A 48 -10.57 15.69 -18.09
C ASN A 48 -11.68 16.64 -18.53
N PRO A 49 -11.56 17.37 -19.65
CA PRO A 49 -12.63 18.26 -20.12
C PRO A 49 -13.98 17.59 -20.38
N ALA A 50 -14.00 16.28 -20.65
CA ALA A 50 -15.24 15.53 -20.87
C ALA A 50 -15.97 15.17 -19.58
N GLY A 51 -15.26 15.06 -18.46
CA GLY A 51 -15.86 14.72 -17.18
C GLY A 51 -14.90 13.98 -16.25
N ARG A 52 -15.46 13.27 -15.25
CA ARG A 52 -14.69 12.51 -14.26
C ARG A 52 -14.86 11.00 -14.47
N THR A 53 -13.80 10.26 -14.19
CA THR A 53 -13.74 8.80 -14.12
C THR A 53 -13.15 8.40 -12.80
N SER A 54 -13.63 7.32 -12.18
CA SER A 54 -13.06 6.76 -10.96
C SER A 54 -12.67 5.29 -11.12
N PHE A 55 -11.59 4.92 -10.46
CA PHE A 55 -11.07 3.55 -10.36
C PHE A 55 -10.97 3.20 -8.88
N GLN A 56 -11.91 2.42 -8.33
CA GLN A 56 -11.98 2.16 -6.89
C GLN A 56 -12.61 0.82 -6.49
N TYR A 57 -13.39 0.17 -7.35
CA TYR A 57 -14.14 -1.04 -6.96
C TYR A 57 -13.62 -2.32 -7.61
N SER A 58 -12.66 -2.22 -8.49
CA SER A 58 -12.05 -3.37 -9.15
C SER A 58 -10.53 -3.24 -9.08
N PHE A 59 -9.88 -4.24 -8.49
CA PHE A 59 -8.42 -4.25 -8.39
C PHE A 59 -7.75 -4.20 -9.77
N SER A 60 -8.26 -4.93 -10.74
CA SER A 60 -7.67 -4.94 -12.08
C SER A 60 -7.73 -3.57 -12.78
N THR A 61 -8.83 -2.85 -12.61
CA THR A 61 -8.96 -1.50 -13.20
C THR A 61 -8.15 -0.47 -12.41
N LEU A 62 -8.06 -0.62 -11.09
CA LEU A 62 -7.23 0.22 -10.24
C LEU A 62 -5.74 0.02 -10.55
N ASP A 63 -5.29 -1.23 -10.70
CA ASP A 63 -3.92 -1.56 -11.06
C ASP A 63 -3.53 -0.96 -12.41
N ALA A 64 -4.37 -1.18 -13.43
CA ALA A 64 -4.14 -0.64 -14.76
C ALA A 64 -4.12 0.89 -14.76
N SER A 65 -4.97 1.55 -13.95
CA SER A 65 -4.98 3.00 -13.81
C SER A 65 -3.73 3.50 -13.11
N PHE A 66 -3.27 2.79 -12.07
CA PHE A 66 -2.06 3.17 -11.36
C PHE A 66 -0.79 2.94 -12.20
N GLU A 67 -0.73 1.84 -12.95
CA GLU A 67 0.34 1.62 -13.93
C GLU A 67 0.41 2.74 -14.97
N GLN A 68 -0.75 3.22 -15.43
CA GLN A 68 -0.84 4.31 -16.40
C GLN A 68 -0.44 5.68 -15.80
N PHE A 69 -0.90 6.01 -14.58
CA PHE A 69 -0.79 7.35 -14.01
C PHE A 69 0.28 7.46 -12.92
N GLY A 70 0.75 6.36 -12.35
CA GLY A 70 1.73 6.36 -11.25
C GLY A 70 3.07 7.00 -11.64
N ALA A 71 3.51 6.83 -12.89
CA ALA A 71 4.71 7.49 -13.39
C ALA A 71 4.61 9.03 -13.34
N ALA A 72 3.41 9.58 -13.57
CA ALA A 72 3.19 11.02 -13.44
C ALA A 72 3.26 11.49 -11.98
N LEU A 73 2.76 10.68 -11.04
CA LEU A 73 2.93 10.95 -9.61
C LEU A 73 4.41 10.90 -9.21
N GLY A 74 5.16 9.90 -9.67
CA GLY A 74 6.61 9.80 -9.44
C GLY A 74 7.33 11.04 -9.95
N GLN A 75 7.11 11.44 -11.20
CA GLN A 75 7.71 12.64 -11.76
C GLN A 75 7.34 13.92 -10.99
N ALA A 76 6.10 14.01 -10.52
CA ALA A 76 5.67 15.16 -9.73
C ALA A 76 6.36 15.20 -8.37
N LEU A 77 6.50 14.06 -7.67
CA LEU A 77 7.21 13.97 -6.39
C LEU A 77 8.71 14.30 -6.55
N GLU A 78 9.35 13.80 -7.60
CA GLU A 78 10.78 14.04 -7.89
C GLU A 78 11.06 15.51 -8.21
N THR A 79 10.14 16.19 -8.91
CA THR A 79 10.36 17.56 -9.41
C THR A 79 9.64 18.63 -8.60
N ALA A 80 8.94 18.25 -7.52
CA ALA A 80 8.23 19.18 -6.67
C ALA A 80 9.17 20.16 -5.98
N GLN A 81 8.81 21.44 -6.03
CA GLN A 81 9.56 22.54 -5.43
C GLN A 81 8.64 23.42 -4.61
N GLU A 82 9.20 24.13 -3.63
CA GLU A 82 8.52 25.17 -2.87
C GLU A 82 7.15 24.72 -2.30
N THR A 83 7.23 23.99 -1.20
CA THR A 83 6.01 23.57 -0.48
C THR A 83 5.34 24.75 0.19
N GLU A 84 4.12 25.08 -0.21
CA GLU A 84 3.31 26.14 0.36
C GLU A 84 2.05 25.57 1.00
N ARG A 85 1.62 26.15 2.12
CA ARG A 85 0.30 25.83 2.68
C ARG A 85 -0.80 26.32 1.74
N THR A 86 -1.80 25.48 1.54
CA THR A 86 -2.94 25.77 0.68
C THR A 86 -4.27 25.63 1.44
N SER A 87 -5.38 25.88 0.78
CA SER A 87 -6.71 25.79 1.37
C SER A 87 -7.55 24.69 0.73
N ALA A 88 -8.54 24.19 1.46
CA ALA A 88 -9.50 23.21 0.93
C ALA A 88 -10.21 23.71 -0.33
N LEU A 89 -10.51 25.01 -0.41
CA LEU A 89 -11.12 25.60 -1.59
C LEU A 89 -10.20 25.48 -2.82
N ARG A 90 -8.90 25.74 -2.65
CA ARG A 90 -7.93 25.61 -3.74
C ARG A 90 -7.81 24.17 -4.23
N VAL A 91 -7.83 23.21 -3.30
CA VAL A 91 -7.83 21.77 -3.63
C VAL A 91 -9.09 21.40 -4.44
N GLN A 92 -10.26 21.88 -4.01
CA GLN A 92 -11.52 21.65 -4.73
C GLN A 92 -11.52 22.30 -6.13
N GLU A 93 -11.03 23.53 -6.25
CA GLU A 93 -10.84 24.20 -7.55
C GLU A 93 -9.90 23.41 -8.47
N ALA A 94 -8.80 22.88 -7.93
CA ALA A 94 -7.84 22.06 -8.66
C ALA A 94 -8.48 20.75 -9.17
N LEU A 95 -9.28 20.08 -8.34
CA LEU A 95 -10.02 18.87 -8.72
C LEU A 95 -11.11 19.16 -9.78
N GLY A 96 -11.57 20.39 -9.91
CA GLY A 96 -12.47 20.82 -10.98
C GLY A 96 -11.80 21.00 -12.35
N LYS A 97 -10.46 21.06 -12.39
CA LYS A 97 -9.65 21.17 -13.62
C LYS A 97 -9.19 19.81 -14.11
N THR A 98 -8.41 19.77 -15.18
CA THR A 98 -7.70 18.54 -15.62
C THR A 98 -6.79 18.09 -14.50
N SER A 99 -7.12 16.93 -13.92
CA SER A 99 -6.45 16.44 -12.72
C SER A 99 -6.51 14.92 -12.59
N VAL A 100 -5.52 14.37 -11.88
CA VAL A 100 -5.56 13.00 -11.37
C VAL A 100 -5.31 13.02 -9.86
N ALA A 101 -6.11 12.28 -9.10
CA ALA A 101 -6.04 12.21 -7.66
C ALA A 101 -5.90 10.76 -7.20
N PHE A 102 -4.90 10.50 -6.37
CA PHE A 102 -4.59 9.20 -5.77
C PHE A 102 -4.96 9.25 -4.30
N CYS A 103 -5.84 8.35 -3.85
CA CYS A 103 -6.23 8.23 -2.44
C CYS A 103 -5.61 7.00 -1.81
N TYR A 104 -4.94 7.17 -0.71
CA TYR A 104 -4.46 6.07 0.13
C TYR A 104 -5.41 5.82 1.31
N PRO A 105 -5.39 4.63 1.93
CA PRO A 105 -6.30 4.32 3.05
C PRO A 105 -6.04 5.19 4.28
N SER A 106 -4.77 5.57 4.48
CA SER A 106 -4.30 6.45 5.55
C SER A 106 -3.36 7.51 5.00
N GLU A 107 -2.90 8.40 5.86
CA GLU A 107 -1.78 9.28 5.53
C GLU A 107 -0.50 8.47 5.43
N ILE A 108 0.28 8.74 4.42
CA ILE A 108 1.61 8.20 4.18
C ILE A 108 2.58 9.34 3.93
N SER A 109 3.86 9.15 4.24
CA SER A 109 4.85 10.18 3.95
C SER A 109 5.10 10.29 2.44
N SER A 110 5.42 11.50 1.98
CA SER A 110 5.85 11.74 0.60
C SER A 110 7.08 10.90 0.23
N LYS A 111 7.98 10.68 1.19
CA LYS A 111 9.17 9.84 1.03
C LYS A 111 8.82 8.38 0.81
N LEU A 112 7.83 7.86 1.57
CA LEU A 112 7.35 6.49 1.38
C LEU A 112 6.71 6.32 0.01
N ALA A 113 5.85 7.27 -0.40
CA ALA A 113 5.24 7.25 -1.73
C ALA A 113 6.28 7.30 -2.85
N ALA A 114 7.31 8.16 -2.71
CA ALA A 114 8.42 8.27 -3.66
C ALA A 114 9.25 6.97 -3.73
N SER A 115 9.57 6.37 -2.57
CA SER A 115 10.26 5.08 -2.50
C SER A 115 9.52 3.98 -3.26
N TRP A 116 8.20 3.89 -3.10
CA TRP A 116 7.38 2.94 -3.85
C TRP A 116 7.35 3.18 -5.36
N LEU A 117 7.53 4.43 -5.77
CA LEU A 117 7.59 4.82 -7.19
C LEU A 117 9.03 4.84 -7.73
N HIS A 118 10.02 4.44 -6.92
CA HIS A 118 11.44 4.41 -7.26
C HIS A 118 12.01 5.78 -7.70
N VAL A 119 11.56 6.83 -7.04
CA VAL A 119 12.06 8.21 -7.24
C VAL A 119 12.51 8.81 -5.92
N ASP A 120 13.39 9.81 -6.00
CA ASP A 120 13.81 10.60 -4.84
C ASP A 120 12.93 11.84 -4.69
N THR A 121 12.73 12.30 -3.46
CA THR A 121 11.99 13.53 -3.18
C THR A 121 12.55 14.24 -1.94
N ASP A 122 12.58 15.56 -2.00
CA ASP A 122 12.89 16.41 -0.83
C ASP A 122 11.63 16.71 0.02
N LEU A 123 10.46 16.31 -0.45
CA LEU A 123 9.22 16.50 0.28
C LEU A 123 9.19 15.61 1.55
N ASP A 124 8.73 16.20 2.66
CA ASP A 124 8.57 15.52 3.94
C ASP A 124 7.22 15.88 4.56
N THR A 125 6.15 15.40 3.94
CA THR A 125 4.76 15.68 4.35
C THR A 125 3.99 14.38 4.48
N GLN A 126 3.04 14.33 5.40
CA GLN A 126 2.07 13.25 5.51
C GLN A 126 0.83 13.59 4.70
N SER A 127 0.37 12.68 3.86
CA SER A 127 -0.74 12.94 2.95
C SER A 127 -1.54 11.67 2.66
N ARG A 128 -2.85 11.81 2.68
CA ARG A 128 -3.77 10.76 2.24
C ARG A 128 -4.10 10.87 0.75
N TRP A 129 -4.11 12.10 0.23
CA TRP A 129 -4.36 12.36 -1.18
C TRP A 129 -3.16 13.03 -1.82
N PHE A 130 -2.78 12.52 -2.98
CA PHE A 130 -1.81 13.12 -3.87
C PHE A 130 -2.55 13.51 -5.14
N ILE A 131 -2.64 14.82 -5.42
CA ILE A 131 -3.46 15.35 -6.53
C ILE A 131 -2.57 16.13 -7.48
N LEU A 132 -2.54 15.71 -8.74
CA LEU A 132 -1.88 16.43 -9.82
C LEU A 132 -2.93 17.24 -10.58
N ALA A 133 -2.77 18.55 -10.68
CA ALA A 133 -3.69 19.40 -11.40
C ALA A 133 -2.96 20.31 -12.39
N GLY A 134 -3.51 20.42 -13.60
CA GLY A 134 -3.04 21.36 -14.62
C GLY A 134 -3.49 22.77 -14.26
N ASP A 135 -2.75 23.44 -13.38
CA ASP A 135 -3.05 24.79 -12.92
C ASP A 135 -2.09 25.83 -13.50
N GLY A 136 -2.16 26.03 -14.80
CA GLY A 136 -1.31 26.96 -15.53
C GLY A 136 -0.40 26.26 -16.55
N VAL A 137 0.86 26.67 -16.64
CA VAL A 137 1.85 26.09 -17.58
C VAL A 137 2.38 24.75 -17.07
N TYR A 138 2.48 24.62 -15.76
CA TYR A 138 2.99 23.43 -15.08
C TYR A 138 1.92 22.81 -14.20
N VAL A 139 2.11 21.53 -13.90
CA VAL A 139 1.28 20.79 -12.95
C VAL A 139 1.63 21.24 -11.54
N THR A 140 0.59 21.47 -10.73
CA THR A 140 0.71 21.63 -9.28
C THR A 140 0.38 20.30 -8.61
N LEU A 141 1.26 19.84 -7.72
CA LEU A 141 1.03 18.72 -6.82
C LEU A 141 0.38 19.25 -5.53
N TYR A 142 -0.81 18.79 -5.23
CA TYR A 142 -1.47 19.04 -3.94
C TYR A 142 -1.33 17.81 -3.05
N LEU A 143 -0.89 18.05 -1.82
CA LEU A 143 -0.71 17.08 -0.77
C LEU A 143 -1.75 17.34 0.30
N VAL A 144 -2.66 16.39 0.49
CA VAL A 144 -3.84 16.57 1.34
C VAL A 144 -3.89 15.50 2.42
N GLY A 145 -3.70 15.93 3.65
CA GLY A 145 -3.79 15.17 4.88
C GLY A 145 -4.45 16.01 5.97
N GLU A 146 -3.97 15.91 7.21
CA GLU A 146 -4.34 16.83 8.28
C GLU A 146 -3.96 18.28 7.91
N GLU A 147 -2.84 18.44 7.26
CA GLU A 147 -2.41 19.71 6.66
C GLU A 147 -2.55 19.65 5.13
N LEU A 148 -2.70 20.82 4.52
CA LEU A 148 -2.88 20.97 3.08
C LEU A 148 -1.70 21.74 2.49
N PHE A 149 -1.04 21.14 1.52
CA PHE A 149 0.10 21.76 0.84
C PHE A 149 -0.09 21.74 -0.68
N SER A 150 0.58 22.66 -1.34
CA SER A 150 0.73 22.70 -2.79
C SER A 150 2.21 22.89 -3.15
N CYS A 151 2.66 22.19 -4.17
CA CYS A 151 4.02 22.24 -4.67
C CYS A 151 3.99 22.46 -6.18
N GLN A 152 4.80 23.38 -6.69
CA GLN A 152 5.03 23.50 -8.12
C GLN A 152 5.89 22.33 -8.59
N THR A 153 5.57 21.75 -9.74
CA THR A 153 6.38 20.71 -10.36
C THR A 153 7.00 21.22 -11.67
N GLN A 154 7.92 20.43 -12.24
CA GLN A 154 8.45 20.72 -13.60
C GLN A 154 7.65 20.01 -14.70
N MET A 155 6.61 19.26 -14.34
CA MET A 155 5.73 18.59 -15.29
C MET A 155 4.87 19.62 -16.02
N ARG A 156 4.78 19.51 -17.34
CA ARG A 156 3.90 20.39 -18.14
C ARG A 156 2.44 19.99 -17.99
N ALA A 157 1.57 20.98 -17.84
CA ALA A 157 0.12 20.75 -17.79
C ALA A 157 -0.42 20.06 -19.07
N GLU A 158 0.14 20.39 -20.23
CA GLU A 158 -0.18 19.75 -21.51
C GLU A 158 0.12 18.24 -21.50
N SER A 159 1.21 17.81 -20.84
CA SER A 159 1.57 16.39 -20.72
C SER A 159 0.55 15.64 -19.86
N LEU A 160 0.09 16.25 -18.77
CA LEU A 160 -0.98 15.70 -17.94
C LEU A 160 -2.29 15.60 -18.74
N GLU A 161 -2.66 16.64 -19.48
CA GLU A 161 -3.88 16.65 -20.29
C GLU A 161 -3.84 15.54 -21.36
N GLN A 162 -2.74 15.37 -22.05
CA GLN A 162 -2.56 14.28 -23.04
C GLN A 162 -2.69 12.90 -22.39
N LEU A 163 -2.08 12.71 -21.20
CA LEU A 163 -2.16 11.46 -20.45
C LEU A 163 -3.59 11.11 -20.06
N LEU A 164 -4.40 12.10 -19.67
CA LEU A 164 -5.76 11.90 -19.17
C LEU A 164 -6.83 11.91 -20.29
N GLN A 165 -6.46 12.25 -21.52
CA GLN A 165 -7.40 12.42 -22.64
C GLN A 165 -8.14 11.13 -22.99
N SER A 166 -7.52 9.96 -22.81
CA SER A 166 -8.11 8.66 -23.14
C SER A 166 -9.18 8.19 -22.14
N CYS A 167 -9.29 8.82 -20.97
CA CYS A 167 -10.24 8.43 -19.95
C CYS A 167 -11.67 8.82 -20.33
N THR A 168 -12.56 7.83 -20.31
CA THR A 168 -13.99 8.04 -20.58
C THR A 168 -14.73 8.31 -19.29
N PRO A 169 -15.46 9.43 -19.16
CA PRO A 169 -16.22 9.74 -17.95
C PRO A 169 -17.25 8.65 -17.61
N ASP A 170 -17.32 8.29 -16.33
CA ASP A 170 -18.26 7.32 -15.77
C ASP A 170 -19.36 7.97 -14.91
N GLY A 171 -19.35 9.32 -14.82
CA GLY A 171 -20.28 10.08 -14.03
C GLY A 171 -19.94 10.14 -12.53
N SER A 172 -18.79 9.64 -12.12
CA SER A 172 -18.31 9.77 -10.73
C SER A 172 -18.04 11.23 -10.37
N PHE A 173 -18.14 11.55 -9.08
CA PHE A 173 -17.97 12.91 -8.57
C PHE A 173 -17.50 12.88 -7.12
N PHE A 174 -16.89 13.96 -6.64
CA PHE A 174 -16.63 14.16 -5.23
C PHE A 174 -17.86 14.74 -4.51
N ALA A 175 -18.01 14.43 -3.22
CA ALA A 175 -19.16 14.90 -2.44
C ALA A 175 -19.36 16.43 -2.51
N PHE A 176 -18.26 17.21 -2.55
CA PHE A 176 -18.35 18.68 -2.68
C PHE A 176 -18.88 19.16 -4.05
N GLU A 177 -18.87 18.29 -5.08
CA GLU A 177 -19.38 18.62 -6.42
C GLU A 177 -20.92 18.46 -6.53
N ASP A 178 -21.57 17.89 -5.49
CA ASP A 178 -23.02 17.70 -5.50
C ASP A 178 -23.78 19.01 -5.25
N ALA A 179 -24.27 19.62 -6.33
CA ALA A 179 -25.02 20.87 -6.27
C ALA A 179 -26.33 20.79 -5.45
N GLN A 180 -26.80 19.58 -5.13
CA GLN A 180 -28.03 19.36 -4.35
C GLN A 180 -27.75 19.12 -2.86
N SER A 181 -26.49 19.14 -2.45
CA SER A 181 -26.05 18.90 -1.07
C SER A 181 -26.59 17.61 -0.43
N ARG A 182 -26.82 16.58 -1.25
CA ARG A 182 -27.31 15.26 -0.76
C ARG A 182 -26.25 14.53 0.06
N PHE A 183 -24.99 14.89 -0.10
CA PHE A 183 -23.82 14.26 0.49
C PHE A 183 -23.01 15.20 1.38
N ASP A 184 -23.61 16.27 1.88
CA ASP A 184 -22.97 17.26 2.76
C ASP A 184 -22.54 16.71 4.12
N THR A 185 -23.05 15.53 4.50
CA THR A 185 -22.61 14.79 5.69
C THR A 185 -21.33 13.98 5.46
N LEU A 186 -20.90 13.80 4.22
CA LEU A 186 -19.66 13.11 3.89
C LEU A 186 -18.48 14.10 3.87
N ALA A 187 -17.26 13.55 4.05
CA ALA A 187 -16.08 14.37 3.84
C ALA A 187 -16.06 14.90 2.38
N PRO A 188 -15.69 16.17 2.15
CA PRO A 188 -15.77 16.79 0.82
C PRO A 188 -15.06 16.01 -0.30
N LEU A 189 -13.96 15.34 0.03
CA LEU A 189 -13.19 14.51 -0.90
C LEU A 189 -13.66 13.05 -0.95
N SER A 190 -14.85 12.73 -0.44
CA SER A 190 -15.44 11.41 -0.66
C SER A 190 -15.78 11.24 -2.13
N LEU A 191 -15.12 10.26 -2.78
CA LEU A 191 -15.33 9.95 -4.19
C LEU A 191 -16.52 9.01 -4.33
N LEU A 192 -17.52 9.44 -5.08
CA LEU A 192 -18.78 8.74 -5.28
C LEU A 192 -18.86 8.23 -6.73
N PRO A 193 -19.32 7.00 -6.94
CA PRO A 193 -19.46 6.45 -8.28
C PRO A 193 -20.66 7.08 -9.00
N GLY A 194 -20.58 7.20 -10.32
CA GLY A 194 -21.70 7.64 -11.16
C GLY A 194 -22.82 6.61 -11.24
N GLN A 195 -22.49 5.34 -10.97
CA GLN A 195 -23.43 4.23 -10.93
C GLN A 195 -23.24 3.43 -9.66
N THR A 196 -24.30 2.85 -9.13
CA THR A 196 -24.20 1.99 -7.94
C THR A 196 -23.31 0.78 -8.25
N PRO A 197 -22.22 0.56 -7.50
CA PRO A 197 -21.35 -0.58 -7.73
C PRO A 197 -22.08 -1.90 -7.37
N ALA A 198 -21.68 -2.99 -8.02
CA ALA A 198 -22.14 -4.31 -7.64
C ALA A 198 -21.56 -4.67 -6.26
N ILE A 199 -22.38 -5.26 -5.40
CA ILE A 199 -21.95 -5.78 -4.12
C ILE A 199 -21.48 -7.22 -4.35
N HIS A 200 -20.25 -7.51 -3.94
CA HIS A 200 -19.67 -8.85 -3.98
C HIS A 200 -19.43 -9.33 -2.54
N GLU A 201 -19.80 -10.58 -2.26
CA GLU A 201 -19.38 -11.24 -1.03
C GLU A 201 -17.98 -11.80 -1.24
N ALA A 202 -17.09 -11.51 -0.29
CA ALA A 202 -15.77 -12.10 -0.23
C ALA A 202 -15.62 -12.88 1.06
N SER A 203 -15.01 -14.06 0.99
CA SER A 203 -14.62 -14.83 2.15
C SER A 203 -13.14 -15.12 2.11
N ALA A 204 -12.46 -14.96 3.24
CA ALA A 204 -11.08 -15.35 3.40
C ALA A 204 -10.99 -16.45 4.48
N ALA A 205 -10.09 -17.41 4.29
CA ALA A 205 -9.76 -18.36 5.34
C ALA A 205 -8.98 -17.65 6.45
N ASN A 206 -9.18 -18.09 7.69
CA ASN A 206 -8.38 -17.60 8.79
C ASN A 206 -7.00 -18.28 8.77
N PRO A 207 -5.90 -17.54 8.58
CA PRO A 207 -4.56 -18.12 8.53
C PRO A 207 -4.13 -18.75 9.87
N CYS A 208 -4.77 -18.36 10.97
CA CYS A 208 -4.52 -18.91 12.30
C CYS A 208 -5.38 -20.15 12.61
N ASP A 209 -6.23 -20.60 11.70
CA ASP A 209 -6.98 -21.86 11.87
C ASP A 209 -5.98 -23.03 12.04
N ALA A 210 -6.27 -23.94 12.94
CA ALA A 210 -5.42 -25.10 13.25
C ALA A 210 -5.03 -25.92 12.00
N ARG A 211 -5.83 -25.89 10.95
CA ARG A 211 -5.54 -26.53 9.66
C ARG A 211 -4.38 -25.88 8.90
N PHE A 212 -4.14 -24.59 9.14
CA PHE A 212 -3.14 -23.80 8.44
C PHE A 212 -1.93 -23.45 9.32
N SER A 213 -2.01 -23.68 10.64
CA SER A 213 -1.00 -23.25 11.60
C SER A 213 0.40 -23.84 11.30
N ASP A 214 0.48 -25.11 10.90
CA ASP A 214 1.74 -25.75 10.56
C ASP A 214 2.31 -25.21 9.21
N ALA A 215 1.43 -24.93 8.25
CA ALA A 215 1.84 -24.31 6.98
C ALA A 215 2.30 -22.87 7.21
N LEU A 216 1.60 -22.11 8.05
CA LEU A 216 1.99 -20.78 8.47
C LEU A 216 3.35 -20.77 9.18
N ALA A 217 3.53 -21.67 10.16
CA ALA A 217 4.81 -21.82 10.85
C ALA A 217 5.94 -22.15 9.87
N SER A 218 5.71 -23.08 8.93
CA SER A 218 6.68 -23.44 7.88
C SER A 218 6.99 -22.25 6.97
N SER A 219 6.01 -21.45 6.57
CA SER A 219 6.23 -20.29 5.71
C SER A 219 7.08 -19.22 6.38
N LEU A 220 6.99 -19.11 7.70
CA LEU A 220 7.84 -18.28 8.54
C LEU A 220 9.16 -18.97 8.94
N GLY A 221 9.43 -20.22 8.44
CA GLY A 221 10.64 -21.01 8.63
C GLY A 221 10.78 -21.63 10.01
N PHE A 222 9.68 -21.79 10.74
CA PHE A 222 9.65 -22.65 11.90
C PHE A 222 9.50 -24.11 11.46
N ASN A 223 10.04 -25.04 12.25
CA ASN A 223 9.80 -26.45 12.04
C ASN A 223 8.53 -26.91 12.77
N PRO A 224 7.42 -27.18 12.06
CA PRO A 224 6.15 -27.55 12.71
C PRO A 224 6.15 -28.98 13.27
N TYR A 225 7.16 -29.79 12.92
CA TYR A 225 7.25 -31.22 13.29
C TYR A 225 8.31 -31.51 14.35
N GLY A 226 9.01 -30.47 14.84
CA GLY A 226 10.06 -30.62 15.84
C GLY A 226 9.52 -30.58 17.28
N ASP A 227 10.40 -30.91 18.23
CA ASP A 227 10.14 -30.83 19.68
C ASP A 227 9.90 -29.40 20.17
N ALA A 228 10.10 -28.42 19.31
CA ALA A 228 9.93 -27.01 19.56
C ALA A 228 8.47 -26.49 19.35
N ARG A 229 7.54 -27.41 19.02
CA ARG A 229 6.11 -27.11 18.96
C ARG A 229 5.44 -27.52 20.25
N TYR A 230 4.71 -26.57 20.87
CA TYR A 230 3.93 -26.81 22.07
C TYR A 230 2.51 -26.27 21.90
N THR A 231 1.51 -27.03 22.34
CA THR A 231 0.12 -26.56 22.43
C THR A 231 -0.33 -26.68 23.88
N ASP A 232 -0.79 -25.58 24.45
CA ASP A 232 -1.28 -25.54 25.82
C ASP A 232 -2.74 -26.03 25.94
N ASP A 233 -3.22 -26.15 27.20
CA ASP A 233 -4.59 -26.61 27.49
C ASP A 233 -5.67 -25.63 27.01
N ALA A 234 -5.33 -24.37 26.75
CA ALA A 234 -6.21 -23.35 26.19
C ALA A 234 -6.27 -23.39 24.66
N GLY A 235 -5.46 -24.25 24.01
CA GLY A 235 -5.40 -24.40 22.57
C GLY A 235 -4.47 -23.42 21.88
N ASN A 236 -3.64 -22.67 22.62
CA ASN A 236 -2.62 -21.82 22.02
C ASN A 236 -1.46 -22.69 21.57
N THR A 237 -1.00 -22.49 20.35
CA THR A 237 0.14 -23.21 19.78
C THR A 237 1.35 -22.29 19.66
N THR A 238 2.49 -22.71 20.18
CA THR A 238 3.74 -21.97 20.10
C THR A 238 4.78 -22.80 19.37
N TYR A 239 5.46 -22.20 18.42
CA TYR A 239 6.64 -22.73 17.70
C TYR A 239 7.85 -21.92 18.14
N THR A 240 8.92 -22.57 18.51
CA THR A 240 10.15 -21.91 18.97
C THR A 240 11.33 -22.34 18.11
N GLU A 241 12.18 -21.37 17.82
CA GLU A 241 13.49 -21.52 17.19
C GLU A 241 14.52 -20.70 17.98
N THR A 242 15.80 -20.89 17.66
CA THR A 242 16.83 -20.10 18.34
C THR A 242 16.65 -18.61 18.11
N GLY A 243 16.25 -17.90 19.16
CA GLY A 243 16.09 -16.44 19.15
C GLY A 243 14.74 -15.92 18.66
N TYR A 244 13.75 -16.77 18.32
CA TYR A 244 12.40 -16.33 17.97
C TYR A 244 11.32 -17.36 18.31
N ALA A 245 10.12 -16.87 18.50
CA ALA A 245 8.93 -17.67 18.77
C ALA A 245 7.71 -17.12 18.03
N LEU A 246 6.94 -18.04 17.46
CA LEU A 246 5.63 -17.77 16.86
C LEU A 246 4.58 -18.37 17.78
N SER A 247 3.65 -17.56 18.24
CA SER A 247 2.50 -18.00 19.05
C SER A 247 1.21 -17.73 18.30
N ILE A 248 0.36 -18.74 18.20
CA ILE A 248 -0.98 -18.66 17.60
C ILE A 248 -1.97 -18.98 18.72
N SER A 249 -2.77 -17.98 19.10
CA SER A 249 -3.79 -18.18 20.15
C SER A 249 -5.02 -18.89 19.63
N ALA A 250 -5.76 -19.54 20.53
CA ALA A 250 -7.07 -20.14 20.22
C ALA A 250 -8.09 -19.10 19.71
N ALA A 251 -7.89 -17.81 20.00
CA ALA A 251 -8.68 -16.69 19.49
C ALA A 251 -8.20 -16.18 18.11
N SER A 252 -7.27 -16.90 17.45
CA SER A 252 -6.72 -16.53 16.15
C SER A 252 -5.85 -15.27 16.18
N GLU A 253 -5.27 -14.97 17.33
CA GLU A 253 -4.26 -13.91 17.45
C GLU A 253 -2.87 -14.51 17.20
N LEU A 254 -2.06 -13.81 16.41
CA LEU A 254 -0.73 -14.24 16.03
C LEU A 254 0.29 -13.28 16.62
N THR A 255 1.27 -13.83 17.33
CA THR A 255 2.38 -13.08 17.90
C THR A 255 3.71 -13.68 17.44
N LEU A 256 4.52 -12.87 16.76
CA LEU A 256 5.89 -13.21 16.41
C LEU A 256 6.83 -12.41 17.32
N ARG A 257 7.71 -13.10 18.03
CA ARG A 257 8.72 -12.48 18.90
C ARG A 257 10.11 -12.87 18.44
N ALA A 258 11.02 -11.89 18.39
CA ALA A 258 12.43 -12.12 18.12
C ALA A 258 13.24 -11.49 19.24
N ASP A 259 14.34 -12.13 19.67
CA ASP A 259 15.29 -11.47 20.54
C ASP A 259 16.20 -10.51 19.73
N GLY A 260 16.78 -9.51 20.39
CA GLY A 260 17.54 -8.45 19.72
C GLY A 260 18.82 -8.91 19.00
N GLN A 261 19.17 -10.19 19.08
CA GLN A 261 20.34 -10.77 18.41
C GLN A 261 19.99 -11.38 17.04
N VAL A 262 18.70 -11.56 16.75
CA VAL A 262 18.22 -12.18 15.54
C VAL A 262 17.97 -11.14 14.46
N THR A 263 18.55 -11.33 13.29
CA THR A 263 18.38 -10.44 12.12
C THR A 263 17.23 -10.83 11.20
N ARG A 264 16.64 -12.00 11.41
CA ARG A 264 15.46 -12.48 10.68
C ARG A 264 14.27 -11.57 10.99
N PHE A 265 13.47 -11.24 10.02
CA PHE A 265 12.34 -10.29 10.15
C PHE A 265 12.75 -8.87 10.56
N ARG A 266 13.98 -8.49 10.29
CA ARG A 266 14.47 -7.15 10.55
C ARG A 266 14.42 -6.33 9.28
N ALA A 267 13.97 -5.08 9.39
CA ALA A 267 14.07 -4.12 8.31
C ALA A 267 15.55 -3.86 7.94
N ALA A 268 15.80 -3.52 6.69
CA ALA A 268 17.16 -3.24 6.20
C ALA A 268 17.79 -2.04 6.92
N SER A 269 16.96 -1.05 7.25
CA SER A 269 17.35 0.12 8.05
C SER A 269 16.22 0.52 9.01
N GLY A 270 16.40 1.63 9.72
CA GLY A 270 15.34 2.26 10.53
C GLY A 270 14.48 3.27 9.76
N GLU A 271 14.68 3.37 8.46
CA GLU A 271 13.88 4.24 7.61
C GLU A 271 12.44 3.71 7.46
N GLU A 272 11.50 4.63 7.32
CA GLU A 272 10.06 4.30 7.24
C GLU A 272 9.76 3.30 6.11
N ALA A 273 10.35 3.48 4.94
CA ALA A 273 10.16 2.61 3.79
C ALA A 273 10.60 1.17 4.07
N ASP A 274 11.77 0.98 4.67
CA ASP A 274 12.30 -0.35 5.01
C ASP A 274 11.46 -1.05 6.08
N LEU A 275 10.96 -0.31 7.06
CA LEU A 275 10.08 -0.83 8.11
C LEU A 275 8.75 -1.29 7.52
N VAL A 276 8.13 -0.48 6.68
CA VAL A 276 6.85 -0.80 6.01
C VAL A 276 7.01 -1.99 5.08
N GLU A 277 8.09 -2.06 4.29
CA GLU A 277 8.34 -3.18 3.39
C GLU A 277 8.64 -4.49 4.14
N CYS A 278 9.35 -4.42 5.25
CA CYS A 278 9.57 -5.58 6.12
C CYS A 278 8.25 -6.10 6.68
N ALA A 279 7.40 -5.21 7.22
CA ALA A 279 6.09 -5.57 7.75
C ALA A 279 5.16 -6.13 6.65
N ARG A 280 5.12 -5.49 5.49
CA ARG A 280 4.34 -5.93 4.34
C ARG A 280 4.76 -7.34 3.87
N SER A 281 6.05 -7.57 3.72
CA SER A 281 6.61 -8.87 3.30
C SER A 281 6.27 -9.96 4.30
N LEU A 282 6.40 -9.67 5.59
CA LEU A 282 6.05 -10.58 6.67
C LEU A 282 4.55 -10.93 6.63
N LEU A 283 3.68 -9.93 6.61
CA LEU A 283 2.22 -10.11 6.56
C LEU A 283 1.77 -10.83 5.29
N SER A 284 2.36 -10.52 4.14
CA SER A 284 2.10 -11.21 2.88
C SER A 284 2.44 -12.69 2.97
N THR A 285 3.59 -13.02 3.58
CA THR A 285 4.00 -14.41 3.82
C THR A 285 3.03 -15.12 4.75
N MET A 286 2.58 -14.46 5.81
CA MET A 286 1.66 -15.02 6.79
C MET A 286 0.26 -15.27 6.23
N THR A 287 -0.20 -14.45 5.31
CA THR A 287 -1.57 -14.51 4.78
C THR A 287 -1.68 -15.21 3.43
N ALA A 288 -0.58 -15.49 2.75
CA ALA A 288 -0.56 -16.01 1.38
C ALA A 288 -1.42 -17.26 1.15
N GLY A 289 -1.50 -18.17 2.13
CA GLY A 289 -2.31 -19.39 2.04
C GLY A 289 -3.80 -19.20 2.34
N ALA A 290 -4.23 -18.03 2.83
CA ALA A 290 -5.56 -17.80 3.37
C ALA A 290 -6.28 -16.58 2.79
N SER A 291 -5.53 -15.60 2.29
CA SER A 291 -6.08 -14.31 1.86
C SER A 291 -6.73 -14.33 0.47
N GLY A 292 -6.49 -15.34 -0.36
CA GLY A 292 -6.95 -15.36 -1.75
C GLY A 292 -6.46 -14.10 -2.49
N ASP A 293 -7.39 -13.37 -3.11
CA ASP A 293 -7.10 -12.11 -3.81
C ASP A 293 -7.15 -10.87 -2.90
N ALA A 294 -7.23 -11.05 -1.57
CA ALA A 294 -7.25 -9.92 -0.63
C ALA A 294 -5.91 -9.17 -0.65
N ARG A 295 -5.99 -7.85 -0.56
CA ARG A 295 -4.82 -6.96 -0.52
C ARG A 295 -4.60 -6.40 0.87
N LEU A 296 -3.35 -6.27 1.23
CA LEU A 296 -2.93 -5.59 2.46
C LEU A 296 -2.64 -4.12 2.14
N TYR A 297 -3.18 -3.25 2.96
CA TYR A 297 -2.94 -1.83 2.88
C TYR A 297 -2.37 -1.30 4.18
N LEU A 298 -1.45 -0.33 4.09
CA LEU A 298 -0.98 0.43 5.23
C LEU A 298 -2.11 1.35 5.71
N THR A 299 -2.58 1.17 6.95
CA THR A 299 -3.65 1.98 7.55
C THR A 299 -3.14 2.97 8.59
N GLY A 300 -1.87 2.94 8.90
CA GLY A 300 -1.22 3.87 9.81
C GLY A 300 0.18 3.41 10.17
N LEU A 301 1.00 4.36 10.55
CA LEU A 301 2.31 4.15 11.12
C LEU A 301 2.41 5.00 12.39
N GLN A 302 2.68 4.37 13.51
CA GLN A 302 2.76 5.04 14.78
C GLN A 302 4.14 4.81 15.40
N LYS A 303 4.79 5.88 15.85
CA LYS A 303 6.04 5.81 16.61
C LYS A 303 5.72 5.98 18.08
N ASP A 304 6.03 4.98 18.89
CA ASP A 304 5.94 5.05 20.35
C ASP A 304 7.35 4.99 20.95
N GLY A 305 7.87 6.16 21.29
CA GLY A 305 9.23 6.28 21.80
C GLY A 305 10.30 5.87 20.79
N SER A 306 11.01 4.78 21.05
CA SER A 306 12.03 4.20 20.15
C SER A 306 11.50 3.06 19.27
N GLU A 307 10.24 2.67 19.44
CA GLU A 307 9.61 1.59 18.69
C GLU A 307 8.64 2.17 17.63
N THR A 308 8.57 1.52 16.49
CA THR A 308 7.60 1.85 15.42
C THR A 308 6.58 0.72 15.36
N VAL A 309 5.31 1.04 15.45
CA VAL A 309 4.17 0.12 15.44
C VAL A 309 3.27 0.38 14.23
#